data_d27a1cd2816467367eddd578df068eb2
#
_entry.id   d27a1cd2816467367eddd578df068eb2
#
_cell.length_a   1.000
_cell.length_b   1.000
_cell.length_c   1.000
_cell.angle_alpha   90.00
_cell.angle_beta   90.00
_cell.angle_gamma   90.00
#
_symmetry.space_group_name_H-M   'P 1'
#
loop_
_entity.id
_entity.type
_entity.pdbx_description
1 polymer ?
#
loop_
_entity_poly.entity_id
_entity_poly.type
_entity_poly.pdbx_seq_one_letter_code
_entity_poly.pdbx_strand_id
1 'polypeptide(L)'
;DELVEYACYCGNYYGTPRKYVEDQMERGRDVILEIEIQGALKIKAKYPDALLLFVMPPDGETLKKRLSGRNTETPEVIEARLKRASAEADGIESYDYILVNDDLEKCVDELHSLIACQHWQVKRNLDFISRVRGQIKEF
;
A
#
# COMPACT_ATOMS: atom_id res chain seq x y z
N ASP A 1 7.73 -21.29 3.37
CA ASP A 1 6.94 -20.05 3.19
C ASP A 1 7.07 -19.11 4.39
N GLU A 2 8.27 -18.54 4.57
CA GLU A 2 8.57 -17.64 5.69
C GLU A 2 8.24 -16.17 5.35
N LEU A 3 7.98 -15.85 4.08
CA LEU A 3 7.67 -14.51 3.60
C LEU A 3 6.21 -14.41 3.11
N VAL A 4 5.55 -13.28 3.38
CA VAL A 4 4.24 -12.97 2.77
C VAL A 4 4.39 -12.62 1.29
N GLU A 5 5.45 -11.90 0.96
CA GLU A 5 5.86 -11.57 -0.39
C GLU A 5 7.39 -11.41 -0.46
N TYR A 6 7.94 -11.48 -1.67
CA TYR A 6 9.28 -11.03 -2.01
C TYR A 6 9.34 -10.54 -3.44
N ALA A 7 10.22 -9.60 -3.69
CA ALA A 7 10.46 -9.04 -5.02
C ALA A 7 11.92 -8.65 -5.23
N CYS A 8 12.35 -8.60 -6.48
CA CYS A 8 13.64 -8.07 -6.87
C CYS A 8 13.45 -6.64 -7.39
N TYR A 9 14.08 -5.68 -6.75
CA TYR A 9 14.04 -4.27 -7.15
C TYR A 9 15.46 -3.74 -7.32
N CYS A 10 15.77 -3.23 -8.51
CA CYS A 10 17.10 -2.68 -8.85
C CYS A 10 18.26 -3.63 -8.48
N GLY A 11 18.10 -4.94 -8.69
CA GLY A 11 19.11 -5.95 -8.41
C GLY A 11 19.20 -6.44 -6.96
N ASN A 12 18.36 -5.90 -6.07
CA ASN A 12 18.29 -6.33 -4.67
C ASN A 12 16.98 -7.11 -4.40
N TYR A 13 17.05 -8.08 -3.50
CA TYR A 13 15.88 -8.82 -3.04
C TYR A 13 15.34 -8.20 -1.74
N TYR A 14 14.05 -7.98 -1.73
CA TYR A 14 13.29 -7.49 -0.57
C TYR A 14 12.18 -8.48 -0.28
N GLY A 15 11.85 -8.67 0.99
CA GLY A 15 10.77 -9.56 1.38
C GLY A 15 10.26 -9.26 2.78
N THR A 16 8.99 -9.55 3.02
CA THR A 16 8.31 -9.25 4.28
C THR A 16 8.07 -10.54 5.08
N PRO A 17 8.59 -10.65 6.32
CA PRO A 17 8.39 -11.83 7.16
C PRO A 17 6.91 -12.06 7.49
N ARG A 18 6.39 -13.25 7.14
CA ARG A 18 4.99 -13.62 7.33
C ARG A 18 4.58 -13.57 8.79
N LYS A 19 5.34 -14.25 9.64
CA LYS A 19 5.04 -14.35 11.07
C LYS A 19 4.88 -12.99 11.74
N TYR A 20 5.74 -12.04 11.38
CA TYR A 20 5.67 -10.70 11.93
C TYR A 20 4.35 -9.99 11.56
N VAL A 21 3.95 -10.08 10.29
CA VAL A 21 2.70 -9.48 9.80
C VAL A 21 1.48 -10.10 10.48
N GLU A 22 1.43 -11.44 10.52
CA GLU A 22 0.32 -12.19 11.13
C GLU A 22 0.22 -11.88 12.63
N ASP A 23 1.34 -11.90 13.38
CA ASP A 23 1.37 -11.55 14.81
C ASP A 23 0.86 -10.11 15.09
N GLN A 24 1.13 -9.14 14.20
CA GLN A 24 0.63 -7.78 14.37
C GLN A 24 -0.88 -7.70 14.10
N MET A 25 -1.35 -8.36 13.05
CA MET A 25 -2.78 -8.40 12.71
C MET A 25 -3.60 -9.12 13.80
N GLU A 26 -3.11 -10.22 14.38
CA GLU A 26 -3.74 -10.91 15.51
C GLU A 26 -3.87 -10.03 16.76
N ARG A 27 -2.96 -9.08 16.93
CA ARG A 27 -3.03 -8.06 18.00
C ARG A 27 -3.98 -6.90 17.69
N GLY A 28 -4.71 -6.96 16.57
CA GLY A 28 -5.63 -5.92 16.13
C GLY A 28 -4.95 -4.66 15.60
N ARG A 29 -3.71 -4.77 15.11
CA ARG A 29 -2.96 -3.65 14.53
C ARG A 29 -3.10 -3.64 13.02
N ASP A 30 -3.17 -2.44 12.45
CA ASP A 30 -3.00 -2.25 11.02
C ASP A 30 -1.51 -2.43 10.66
N VAL A 31 -1.24 -3.10 9.55
CA VAL A 31 0.11 -3.32 9.05
C VAL A 31 0.25 -2.62 7.71
N ILE A 32 1.20 -1.69 7.62
CA ILE A 32 1.53 -1.00 6.38
C ILE A 32 2.78 -1.65 5.79
N LEU A 33 2.69 -2.05 4.52
CA LEU A 33 3.81 -2.56 3.74
C LEU A 33 4.18 -1.53 2.68
N GLU A 34 5.41 -1.04 2.72
CA GLU A 34 5.99 -0.23 1.65
C GLU A 34 6.75 -1.16 0.69
N ILE A 35 6.09 -1.56 -0.37
CA ILE A 35 6.59 -2.56 -1.32
C ILE A 35 6.34 -2.11 -2.77
N GLU A 36 7.08 -2.69 -3.70
CA GLU A 36 6.90 -2.42 -5.13
C GLU A 36 5.67 -3.16 -5.70
N ILE A 37 5.25 -2.79 -6.91
CA ILE A 37 4.00 -3.27 -7.51
C ILE A 37 3.87 -4.80 -7.59
N GLN A 38 4.96 -5.53 -7.93
CA GLN A 38 4.90 -7.00 -8.02
C GLN A 38 4.64 -7.62 -6.65
N GLY A 39 5.23 -7.05 -5.60
CA GLY A 39 4.96 -7.44 -4.21
C GLY A 39 3.52 -7.13 -3.81
N ALA A 40 3.02 -5.94 -4.13
CA ALA A 40 1.66 -5.51 -3.82
C ALA A 40 0.60 -6.43 -4.48
N LEU A 41 0.77 -6.79 -5.74
CA LEU A 41 -0.13 -7.71 -6.44
C LEU A 41 -0.11 -9.12 -5.86
N LYS A 42 1.06 -9.61 -5.40
CA LYS A 42 1.16 -10.89 -4.68
C LYS A 42 0.44 -10.85 -3.35
N ILE A 43 0.55 -9.72 -2.61
CA ILE A 43 -0.20 -9.50 -1.37
C ILE A 43 -1.71 -9.51 -1.66
N LYS A 44 -2.18 -8.78 -2.66
CA LYS A 44 -3.61 -8.76 -3.02
C LYS A 44 -4.15 -10.13 -3.38
N ALA A 45 -3.35 -10.95 -4.07
CA ALA A 45 -3.73 -12.32 -4.41
C ALA A 45 -3.85 -13.24 -3.17
N LYS A 46 -2.98 -13.07 -2.18
CA LYS A 46 -3.00 -13.85 -0.92
C LYS A 46 -4.03 -13.33 0.08
N TYR A 47 -4.18 -12.02 0.15
CA TYR A 47 -5.07 -11.30 1.07
C TYR A 47 -5.99 -10.38 0.26
N PRO A 48 -7.10 -10.90 -0.30
CA PRO A 48 -8.00 -10.12 -1.16
C PRO A 48 -8.57 -8.86 -0.49
N ASP A 49 -8.63 -8.85 0.84
CA ASP A 49 -9.06 -7.71 1.65
C ASP A 49 -7.97 -6.68 1.95
N ALA A 50 -6.73 -6.92 1.49
CA ALA A 50 -5.68 -5.92 1.60
C ALA A 50 -6.03 -4.68 0.77
N LEU A 51 -5.81 -3.51 1.37
CA LEU A 51 -5.97 -2.22 0.71
C LEU A 51 -4.68 -1.88 -0.04
N LEU A 52 -4.78 -1.69 -1.34
CA LEU A 52 -3.68 -1.26 -2.18
C LEU A 52 -3.77 0.24 -2.45
N LEU A 53 -2.73 0.97 -2.02
CA LEU A 53 -2.62 2.41 -2.20
C LEU A 53 -1.40 2.71 -3.07
N PHE A 54 -1.60 3.37 -4.20
CA PHE A 54 -0.51 3.81 -5.06
C PHE A 54 -0.13 5.24 -4.72
N VAL A 55 1.10 5.44 -4.23
CA VAL A 55 1.61 6.76 -3.90
C VAL A 55 2.34 7.33 -5.12
N MET A 56 1.91 8.48 -5.59
CA MET A 56 2.47 9.12 -6.77
C MET A 56 2.78 10.61 -6.55
N PRO A 57 3.73 11.19 -7.29
CA PRO A 57 3.94 12.63 -7.30
C PRO A 57 2.79 13.36 -8.02
N PRO A 58 2.63 14.68 -7.86
CA PRO A 58 1.61 15.45 -8.56
C PRO A 58 1.81 15.46 -10.08
N ASP A 59 3.07 15.38 -10.54
CA ASP A 59 3.44 15.34 -11.96
C ASP A 59 4.83 14.70 -12.18
N GLY A 60 5.14 14.41 -13.46
CA GLY A 60 6.41 13.77 -13.85
C GLY A 60 7.63 14.67 -13.65
N GLU A 61 7.49 16.00 -13.74
CA GLU A 61 8.61 16.93 -13.48
C GLU A 61 9.00 16.93 -12.00
N THR A 62 8.01 16.90 -11.12
CA THR A 62 8.23 16.77 -9.67
C THR A 62 8.93 15.47 -9.34
N LEU A 63 8.52 14.35 -9.97
CA LEU A 63 9.22 13.07 -9.82
C LEU A 63 10.69 13.18 -10.21
N LYS A 64 10.95 13.72 -11.40
CA LYS A 64 12.32 13.90 -11.92
C LYS A 64 13.17 14.78 -11.00
N LYS A 65 12.61 15.90 -10.52
CA LYS A 65 13.30 16.80 -9.57
C LYS A 65 13.63 16.09 -8.25
N ARG A 66 12.67 15.30 -7.70
CA ARG A 66 12.89 14.56 -6.45
C ARG A 66 13.95 13.47 -6.59
N LEU A 67 14.00 12.79 -7.72
CA LEU A 67 15.04 11.80 -8.00
C LEU A 67 16.41 12.45 -8.18
N SER A 68 16.49 13.55 -8.93
CA SER A 68 17.76 14.28 -9.17
C SER A 68 18.27 15.01 -7.94
N GLY A 69 17.38 15.48 -7.05
CA GLY A 69 17.73 16.31 -5.89
C GLY A 69 18.38 15.54 -4.74
N ARG A 70 18.40 14.21 -4.77
CA ARG A 70 19.02 13.39 -3.72
C ARG A 70 20.55 13.41 -3.76
N ASN A 71 21.18 13.93 -4.82
CA ASN A 71 22.64 14.07 -5.02
C ASN A 71 23.49 12.82 -4.71
N THR A 72 22.86 11.65 -4.59
CA THR A 72 23.50 10.39 -4.22
C THR A 72 23.58 9.40 -5.38
N GLU A 73 22.98 9.74 -6.51
CA GLU A 73 22.79 8.80 -7.64
C GLU A 73 23.34 9.37 -8.96
N THR A 74 23.86 8.47 -9.80
CA THR A 74 24.34 8.86 -11.12
C THR A 74 23.17 9.11 -12.09
N PRO A 75 23.39 9.87 -13.19
CA PRO A 75 22.36 10.10 -14.19
C PRO A 75 21.73 8.81 -14.75
N GLU A 76 22.54 7.75 -14.91
CA GLU A 76 22.08 6.45 -15.41
C GLU A 76 21.10 5.78 -14.43
N VAL A 77 21.35 5.91 -13.12
CA VAL A 77 20.46 5.38 -12.08
C VAL A 77 19.14 6.16 -12.07
N ILE A 78 19.20 7.48 -12.21
CA ILE A 78 17.99 8.33 -12.31
C ILE A 78 17.14 7.95 -13.52
N GLU A 79 17.77 7.75 -14.68
CA GLU A 79 17.07 7.31 -15.90
C GLU A 79 16.43 5.93 -15.73
N ALA A 80 17.15 4.98 -15.13
CA ALA A 80 16.61 3.67 -14.83
C ALA A 80 15.38 3.72 -13.91
N ARG A 81 15.41 4.58 -12.88
CA ARG A 81 14.27 4.79 -11.97
C ARG A 81 13.07 5.46 -12.65
N LEU A 82 13.31 6.42 -13.55
CA LEU A 82 12.23 7.04 -14.32
C LEU A 82 11.56 6.04 -15.26
N LYS A 83 12.35 5.20 -15.96
CA LYS A 83 11.82 4.10 -16.78
C LYS A 83 11.00 3.12 -15.95
N ARG A 84 11.48 2.79 -14.74
CA ARG A 84 10.76 1.92 -13.83
C ARG A 84 9.44 2.53 -13.38
N ALA A 85 9.44 3.81 -12.97
CA ALA A 85 8.23 4.53 -12.58
C ALA A 85 7.19 4.57 -13.71
N SER A 86 7.64 4.74 -14.98
CA SER A 86 6.75 4.66 -16.14
C SER A 86 6.11 3.26 -16.27
N ALA A 87 6.92 2.20 -16.16
CA ALA A 87 6.41 0.83 -16.24
C ALA A 87 5.47 0.46 -15.06
N GLU A 88 5.72 1.00 -13.87
CA GLU A 88 4.84 0.83 -12.71
C GLU A 88 3.54 1.61 -12.85
N ALA A 89 3.57 2.76 -13.52
CA ALA A 89 2.37 3.54 -13.80
C ALA A 89 1.36 2.78 -14.68
N ASP A 90 1.83 1.88 -15.56
CA ASP A 90 0.96 1.02 -16.39
C ASP A 90 0.15 0.00 -15.56
N GLY A 91 0.46 -0.18 -14.28
CA GLY A 91 -0.23 -1.11 -13.39
C GLY A 91 -1.11 -0.44 -12.33
N ILE A 92 -1.26 0.89 -12.35
CA ILE A 92 -2.01 1.66 -11.34
C ILE A 92 -3.47 1.20 -11.21
N GLU A 93 -4.10 0.79 -12.31
CA GLU A 93 -5.48 0.32 -12.34
C GLU A 93 -5.74 -0.93 -11.47
N SER A 94 -4.69 -1.60 -11.04
CA SER A 94 -4.78 -2.74 -10.11
C SER A 94 -4.85 -2.33 -8.64
N TYR A 95 -4.71 -1.04 -8.34
CA TYR A 95 -4.78 -0.49 -6.99
C TYR A 95 -6.19 -0.02 -6.65
N ASP A 96 -6.48 0.05 -5.35
CA ASP A 96 -7.79 0.47 -4.86
C ASP A 96 -7.91 2.00 -4.81
N TYR A 97 -6.80 2.71 -4.49
CA TYR A 97 -6.75 4.18 -4.39
C TYR A 97 -5.39 4.72 -4.82
N ILE A 98 -5.36 5.98 -5.20
CA ILE A 98 -4.14 6.76 -5.38
C ILE A 98 -3.98 7.77 -4.23
N LEU A 99 -2.72 8.04 -3.87
CA LEU A 99 -2.33 9.11 -2.96
C LEU A 99 -1.34 10.03 -3.68
N VAL A 100 -1.68 11.31 -3.78
CA VAL A 100 -0.80 12.30 -4.41
C VAL A 100 0.11 12.91 -3.33
N ASN A 101 1.38 12.50 -3.33
CA ASN A 101 2.38 13.03 -2.41
C ASN A 101 2.96 14.35 -2.96
N ASP A 102 2.20 15.44 -2.80
CA ASP A 102 2.64 16.81 -3.07
C ASP A 102 2.97 17.51 -1.75
N ASP A 103 1.97 17.73 -0.91
CA ASP A 103 2.11 18.15 0.48
C ASP A 103 2.15 16.90 1.39
N LEU A 104 3.20 16.77 2.20
CA LEU A 104 3.42 15.57 3.00
C LEU A 104 2.36 15.40 4.09
N GLU A 105 2.01 16.49 4.80
CA GLU A 105 1.05 16.43 5.91
C GLU A 105 -0.34 16.06 5.40
N LYS A 106 -0.77 16.72 4.31
CA LYS A 106 -2.03 16.39 3.65
C LYS A 106 -2.07 14.94 3.17
N CYS A 107 -1.00 14.47 2.54
CA CYS A 107 -0.90 13.09 2.08
C CYS A 107 -1.00 12.08 3.24
N VAL A 108 -0.38 12.37 4.39
CA VAL A 108 -0.47 11.55 5.60
C VAL A 108 -1.89 11.52 6.15
N ASP A 109 -2.58 12.65 6.20
CA ASP A 109 -3.98 12.75 6.66
C ASP A 109 -4.93 11.96 5.73
N GLU A 110 -4.72 12.06 4.43
CA GLU A 110 -5.48 11.28 3.43
C GLU A 110 -5.23 9.78 3.58
N LEU A 111 -3.97 9.36 3.75
CA LEU A 111 -3.60 7.96 4.02
C LEU A 111 -4.28 7.45 5.29
N HIS A 112 -4.20 8.20 6.39
CA HIS A 112 -4.83 7.85 7.66
C HIS A 112 -6.35 7.70 7.52
N SER A 113 -6.97 8.63 6.80
CA SER A 113 -8.42 8.59 6.54
C SER A 113 -8.83 7.35 5.75
N LEU A 114 -8.08 6.98 4.72
CA LEU A 114 -8.32 5.77 3.92
C LEU A 114 -8.18 4.50 4.77
N ILE A 115 -7.17 4.41 5.63
CA ILE A 115 -7.00 3.28 6.56
C ILE A 115 -8.17 3.22 7.54
N ALA A 116 -8.55 4.34 8.16
CA ALA A 116 -9.66 4.40 9.11
C ALA A 116 -11.00 3.97 8.47
N CYS A 117 -11.26 4.37 7.24
CA CYS A 117 -12.47 3.97 6.50
C CYS A 117 -12.56 2.45 6.30
N GLN A 118 -11.44 1.72 6.23
CA GLN A 118 -11.48 0.27 6.09
C GLN A 118 -12.13 -0.41 7.29
N HIS A 119 -11.98 0.13 8.50
CA HIS A 119 -12.58 -0.41 9.72
C HIS A 119 -14.11 -0.32 9.73
N TRP A 120 -14.70 0.61 8.94
CA TRP A 120 -16.15 0.82 8.86
C TRP A 120 -16.85 -0.02 7.77
N GLN A 121 -16.11 -0.79 6.99
CA GLN A 121 -16.72 -1.65 5.98
C GLN A 121 -17.64 -2.69 6.62
N VAL A 122 -18.82 -2.90 6.04
CA VAL A 122 -19.81 -3.89 6.51
C VAL A 122 -19.20 -5.27 6.70
N LYS A 123 -18.38 -5.72 5.74
CA LYS A 123 -17.73 -7.04 5.78
C LYS A 123 -16.79 -7.26 6.98
N ARG A 124 -16.27 -6.17 7.55
CA ARG A 124 -15.39 -6.18 8.74
C ARG A 124 -16.15 -6.07 10.06
N ASN A 125 -17.46 -5.81 10.01
CA ASN A 125 -18.33 -5.57 11.16
C ASN A 125 -19.49 -6.58 11.28
N LEU A 126 -19.36 -7.75 10.69
CA LEU A 126 -20.43 -8.74 10.62
C LEU A 126 -20.89 -9.23 12.00
N ASP A 127 -19.97 -9.41 12.95
CA ASP A 127 -20.29 -9.82 14.32
C ASP A 127 -21.09 -8.75 15.06
N PHE A 128 -20.67 -7.48 14.94
CA PHE A 128 -21.42 -6.35 15.50
C PHE A 128 -22.82 -6.27 14.89
N ILE A 129 -22.92 -6.37 13.57
CA ILE A 129 -24.20 -6.32 12.85
C ILE A 129 -25.11 -7.48 13.27
N SER A 130 -24.56 -8.69 13.37
CA SER A 130 -25.31 -9.88 13.80
C SER A 130 -25.86 -9.73 15.20
N ARG A 131 -25.06 -9.24 16.13
CA ARG A 131 -25.48 -8.96 17.52
C ARG A 131 -26.61 -7.93 17.57
N VAL A 132 -26.45 -6.79 16.92
CA VAL A 132 -27.48 -5.73 16.91
C VAL A 132 -28.78 -6.21 16.23
N ARG A 133 -28.64 -6.95 15.12
CA ARG A 133 -29.80 -7.54 14.42
C ARG A 133 -30.56 -8.53 15.31
N GLY A 134 -29.86 -9.32 16.14
CA GLY A 134 -30.48 -10.19 17.13
C GLY A 134 -31.30 -9.38 18.14
N GLN A 135 -30.71 -8.35 18.73
CA GLN A 135 -31.37 -7.48 19.72
C GLN A 135 -32.63 -6.80 19.17
N ILE A 136 -32.58 -6.30 17.92
CA ILE A 136 -33.73 -5.65 17.28
C ILE A 136 -34.92 -6.62 17.10
N LYS A 137 -34.66 -7.92 16.91
CA LYS A 137 -35.71 -8.93 16.75
C LYS A 137 -36.45 -9.29 18.06
N GLU A 138 -35.93 -8.84 19.19
CA GLU A 138 -36.54 -9.05 20.51
C GLU A 138 -37.62 -8.01 20.85
N PHE A 139 -37.75 -6.96 20.00
CA PHE A 139 -38.79 -5.94 20.08
C PHE A 139 -39.93 -6.21 19.12
#